data_d3a4ae0c6ba8a5e2c24d96d2e1f696c2
#
_entry.id   d3a4ae0c6ba8a5e2c24d96d2e1f696c2
#
_cell.length_a   1.000
_cell.length_b   1.000
_cell.length_c   1.000
_cell.angle_alpha   90.00
_cell.angle_beta   90.00
_cell.angle_gamma   90.00
#
_symmetry.space_group_name_H-M   'P 1'
#
loop_
_entity.id
_entity.type
_entity.pdbx_description
1 polymer ?
#
loop_
_entity_poly.entity_id
_entity_poly.type
_entity_poly.pdbx_seq_one_letter_code
_entity_poly.pdbx_strand_id
1 'polypeptide(L)'
;MSRKLTPFILLLLLALLLAACGGSADEPEAADTDTTDTAADTTDTADEATDEEMTEEEMASMVEVFSWWTGGGEAAGLEAMIGVFAEKYPDIEFVNAAVAGGAGTNARAVLATRLQANDAPDSWQGHAGQELIGTYVAADQLEPVNFLFEENGWLEVMPETLIPLISQDGNIYSVPVNIHRANVLWYNPTVLSENGVDVPTSLAEWFTAMDALQAAGMDAPLAMGEQWTALHLFETVLLASLGPDAYEALWDGSGDWGSAEVTAALNDYAKVLTYVNSDASALTWQDASQLVVNGDAAFNVMGDWAEGYFREIGFEPNTGYGWAAVPGTDGNFQFLSDSFVLPKGAPHRDAAIAWLTVAGSIEGQDAFNPVKGSIPARSDADRSLYGEYLLSAMDDWASDRVVGSLTHGVVANDAFK
;
A
#
# COMPACT_ATOMS: atom_id res chain seq x y z
N MET A 1 -18.41 -25.79 53.09
CA MET A 1 -19.76 -25.21 52.99
C MET A 1 -19.94 -24.57 51.64
N SER A 2 -20.75 -25.20 50.84
CA SER A 2 -21.06 -24.82 49.45
C SER A 2 -21.99 -23.62 49.38
N ARG A 3 -21.79 -22.75 48.39
CA ARG A 3 -22.92 -22.06 47.72
C ARG A 3 -22.53 -21.75 46.24
N LYS A 4 -23.16 -22.54 45.39
CA LYS A 4 -23.29 -22.28 43.95
C LYS A 4 -24.24 -21.10 43.75
N LEU A 5 -23.94 -20.19 42.84
CA LEU A 5 -24.93 -19.33 42.21
C LEU A 5 -24.77 -19.40 40.70
N THR A 6 -25.87 -19.76 40.10
CA THR A 6 -26.20 -20.04 38.71
C THR A 6 -26.30 -18.75 37.89
N PRO A 7 -26.07 -18.77 36.56
CA PRO A 7 -26.14 -17.59 35.71
C PRO A 7 -27.58 -17.26 35.30
N PHE A 8 -27.91 -15.98 35.27
CA PHE A 8 -29.17 -15.48 34.68
C PHE A 8 -28.92 -15.00 33.26
N ILE A 9 -29.51 -15.74 32.34
CA ILE A 9 -29.68 -15.40 30.93
C ILE A 9 -30.76 -14.33 30.85
N LEU A 10 -30.48 -13.19 30.23
CA LEU A 10 -31.51 -12.25 29.79
C LEU A 10 -31.49 -12.12 28.29
N LEU A 11 -32.40 -12.87 27.69
CA LEU A 11 -32.84 -12.72 26.32
C LEU A 11 -33.79 -11.52 26.27
N LEU A 12 -33.58 -10.53 25.43
CA LEU A 12 -34.60 -9.53 25.11
C LEU A 12 -34.86 -9.52 23.62
N LEU A 13 -36.09 -9.91 23.32
CA LEU A 13 -36.71 -10.01 22.01
C LEU A 13 -36.83 -8.67 21.31
N LEU A 14 -36.56 -8.71 20.03
CA LEU A 14 -36.95 -7.76 19.00
C LEU A 14 -38.46 -7.88 18.75
N ALA A 15 -39.24 -6.83 18.94
CA ALA A 15 -40.61 -6.74 18.51
C ALA A 15 -40.77 -5.60 17.50
N LEU A 16 -41.15 -6.01 16.28
CA LEU A 16 -41.68 -5.15 15.22
C LEU A 16 -42.97 -4.48 15.70
N LEU A 17 -43.19 -3.24 15.29
CA LEU A 17 -44.51 -2.64 15.14
C LEU A 17 -44.55 -1.81 13.86
N LEU A 18 -45.21 -2.38 12.86
CA LEU A 18 -45.90 -1.71 11.77
C LEU A 18 -47.16 -1.06 12.30
N ALA A 19 -47.35 0.22 12.07
CA ALA A 19 -48.68 0.83 12.12
C ALA A 19 -48.83 1.81 10.95
N ALA A 20 -49.64 1.42 10.01
CA ALA A 20 -50.24 2.26 8.99
C ALA A 20 -51.50 2.91 9.55
N CYS A 21 -51.78 4.16 9.11
CA CYS A 21 -53.06 4.87 8.95
C CYS A 21 -52.73 6.35 8.92
N GLY A 22 -52.97 7.16 7.87
CA GLY A 22 -54.25 7.35 7.19
C GLY A 22 -54.83 8.68 7.66
N GLY A 23 -54.82 9.72 6.85
CA GLY A 23 -55.42 11.00 7.17
C GLY A 23 -55.28 11.98 6.01
N SER A 24 -56.38 12.20 5.34
CA SER A 24 -56.60 12.93 4.09
C SER A 24 -56.80 14.44 4.29
N ALA A 25 -56.69 15.13 3.14
CA ALA A 25 -57.34 16.36 2.68
C ALA A 25 -56.68 17.69 3.04
N ASP A 26 -56.24 18.45 2.04
CA ASP A 26 -57.08 19.46 1.34
C ASP A 26 -56.35 19.94 0.08
N GLU A 27 -57.11 19.89 -1.05
CA GLU A 27 -56.86 20.65 -2.27
C GLU A 27 -57.33 22.10 -2.08
N PRO A 28 -56.84 23.03 -2.89
CA PRO A 28 -57.71 23.79 -3.76
C PRO A 28 -57.25 23.92 -5.21
N GLU A 29 -58.18 23.55 -6.04
CA GLU A 29 -58.76 24.24 -7.22
C GLU A 29 -57.87 24.79 -8.34
N ALA A 30 -58.26 24.35 -9.51
CA ALA A 30 -57.79 24.57 -10.85
C ALA A 30 -57.92 26.02 -11.35
N ALA A 31 -57.01 26.37 -12.25
CA ALA A 31 -57.27 27.35 -13.31
C ALA A 31 -56.90 26.75 -14.66
N ASP A 32 -57.91 26.58 -15.46
CA ASP A 32 -57.98 26.16 -16.82
C ASP A 32 -57.35 27.20 -17.76
N THR A 33 -56.44 26.79 -18.65
CA THR A 33 -56.26 27.46 -19.95
C THR A 33 -55.82 26.44 -20.99
N ASP A 34 -56.75 26.15 -21.85
CA ASP A 34 -56.74 25.50 -23.13
C ASP A 34 -55.69 26.14 -24.10
N THR A 35 -54.83 25.33 -24.73
CA THR A 35 -54.43 25.50 -26.14
C THR A 35 -53.69 24.27 -26.69
N THR A 36 -54.40 23.55 -27.58
CA THR A 36 -53.98 22.91 -28.83
C THR A 36 -52.64 22.19 -28.98
N ASP A 37 -52.78 20.88 -29.06
CA ASP A 37 -52.35 19.97 -30.14
C ASP A 37 -51.07 20.32 -30.95
N THR A 38 -50.02 19.53 -30.76
CA THR A 38 -49.18 19.01 -31.85
C THR A 38 -48.47 17.71 -31.35
N ALA A 39 -48.90 16.59 -31.88
CA ALA A 39 -48.21 15.31 -31.75
C ALA A 39 -46.83 15.39 -32.41
N ALA A 40 -45.76 15.19 -31.66
CA ALA A 40 -44.47 14.82 -32.18
C ALA A 40 -44.11 13.45 -31.59
N ASP A 41 -44.15 12.49 -32.46
CA ASP A 41 -43.66 11.13 -32.30
C ASP A 41 -42.15 11.17 -31.99
N THR A 42 -41.77 10.99 -30.73
CA THR A 42 -40.39 10.71 -30.35
C THR A 42 -40.28 9.22 -30.06
N THR A 43 -39.86 8.50 -31.08
CA THR A 43 -39.32 7.15 -30.94
C THR A 43 -38.20 7.18 -29.90
N ASP A 44 -38.48 6.56 -28.77
CA ASP A 44 -37.52 6.20 -27.72
C ASP A 44 -36.58 5.14 -28.31
N THR A 45 -35.43 5.60 -28.83
CA THR A 45 -34.31 4.71 -29.12
C THR A 45 -33.62 4.47 -27.79
N ALA A 46 -33.97 3.37 -27.11
CA ALA A 46 -33.14 2.73 -26.15
C ALA A 46 -31.79 2.46 -26.86
N ASP A 47 -30.74 3.12 -26.40
CA ASP A 47 -29.36 2.82 -26.74
C ASP A 47 -29.08 1.45 -26.14
N GLU A 48 -29.25 0.38 -26.92
CA GLU A 48 -28.72 -0.94 -26.63
C GLU A 48 -27.20 -0.76 -26.68
N ALA A 49 -26.57 -0.70 -25.49
CA ALA A 49 -25.16 -0.96 -25.39
C ALA A 49 -24.94 -2.36 -25.97
N THR A 50 -24.47 -2.40 -27.20
CA THR A 50 -23.95 -3.62 -27.81
C THR A 50 -22.71 -3.98 -26.99
N ASP A 51 -22.79 -5.06 -26.20
CA ASP A 51 -21.65 -5.85 -25.82
C ASP A 51 -21.00 -6.30 -27.14
N GLU A 52 -20.03 -5.53 -27.62
CA GLU A 52 -19.17 -5.98 -28.71
C GLU A 52 -18.31 -7.08 -28.12
N GLU A 53 -18.67 -8.33 -28.43
CA GLU A 53 -17.84 -9.50 -28.17
C GLU A 53 -16.51 -9.30 -28.92
N MET A 54 -15.41 -9.05 -28.17
CA MET A 54 -14.07 -8.87 -28.74
C MET A 54 -13.69 -10.13 -29.54
N THR A 55 -13.09 -9.92 -30.70
CA THR A 55 -12.61 -11.03 -31.53
C THR A 55 -11.40 -11.73 -30.87
N GLU A 56 -11.16 -13.02 -31.20
CA GLU A 56 -9.99 -13.76 -30.68
C GLU A 56 -8.65 -13.06 -31.03
N GLU A 57 -8.59 -12.29 -32.12
CA GLU A 57 -7.41 -11.52 -32.55
C GLU A 57 -7.25 -10.22 -31.72
N GLU A 58 -8.34 -9.57 -31.30
CA GLU A 58 -8.34 -8.44 -30.38
C GLU A 58 -8.04 -8.87 -28.95
N MET A 59 -8.53 -10.03 -28.51
CA MET A 59 -8.21 -10.59 -27.20
C MET A 59 -6.74 -11.02 -27.08
N ALA A 60 -6.07 -11.38 -28.18
CA ALA A 60 -4.64 -11.72 -28.17
C ALA A 60 -3.71 -10.51 -28.06
N SER A 61 -4.24 -9.28 -28.14
CA SER A 61 -3.49 -8.04 -28.23
C SER A 61 -3.60 -7.12 -27.00
N MET A 62 -4.03 -7.61 -25.86
CA MET A 62 -4.13 -6.82 -24.64
C MET A 62 -3.54 -7.51 -23.41
N VAL A 63 -3.20 -6.72 -22.38
CA VAL A 63 -2.84 -7.20 -21.03
C VAL A 63 -3.54 -6.39 -19.98
N GLU A 64 -4.37 -7.01 -19.14
CA GLU A 64 -5.01 -6.38 -17.99
C GLU A 64 -4.12 -6.55 -16.75
N VAL A 65 -3.63 -5.42 -16.21
CA VAL A 65 -2.79 -5.41 -15.01
C VAL A 65 -3.55 -4.75 -13.85
N PHE A 66 -3.72 -5.50 -12.78
CA PHE A 66 -4.44 -5.07 -11.59
C PHE A 66 -3.46 -4.59 -10.51
N SER A 67 -3.66 -3.37 -10.00
CA SER A 67 -2.78 -2.77 -8.99
C SER A 67 -3.58 -1.83 -8.07
N TRP A 68 -2.88 -1.14 -7.15
CA TRP A 68 -3.46 -0.05 -6.34
C TRP A 68 -2.78 1.30 -6.55
N TRP A 69 -1.91 1.41 -7.54
CA TRP A 69 -1.18 2.64 -7.85
C TRP A 69 -2.03 3.60 -8.70
N THR A 70 -2.79 4.46 -8.01
CA THR A 70 -3.81 5.33 -8.65
C THR A 70 -3.52 6.82 -8.53
N GLY A 71 -2.48 7.22 -7.80
CA GLY A 71 -2.15 8.64 -7.62
C GLY A 71 -0.68 8.86 -7.25
N GLY A 72 -0.25 10.11 -7.35
CA GLY A 72 1.08 10.52 -6.97
C GLY A 72 2.19 9.85 -7.75
N GLY A 73 3.36 9.78 -7.15
CA GLY A 73 4.52 9.07 -7.69
C GLY A 73 4.24 7.61 -8.05
N GLU A 74 3.25 6.97 -7.39
CA GLU A 74 2.86 5.59 -7.67
C GLU A 74 2.25 5.44 -9.08
N ALA A 75 1.25 6.26 -9.40
CA ALA A 75 0.63 6.27 -10.74
C ALA A 75 1.62 6.72 -11.81
N ALA A 76 2.40 7.78 -11.53
CA ALA A 76 3.39 8.29 -12.46
C ALA A 76 4.52 7.28 -12.75
N GLY A 77 4.97 6.52 -11.74
CA GLY A 77 5.93 5.44 -11.90
C GLY A 77 5.38 4.31 -12.77
N LEU A 78 4.14 3.86 -12.49
CA LEU A 78 3.47 2.85 -13.31
C LEU A 78 3.34 3.32 -14.77
N GLU A 79 2.94 4.56 -15.00
CA GLU A 79 2.83 5.15 -16.33
C GLU A 79 4.18 5.15 -17.09
N ALA A 80 5.27 5.46 -16.37
CA ALA A 80 6.60 5.39 -16.97
C ALA A 80 6.99 3.97 -17.38
N MET A 81 6.67 2.95 -16.58
CA MET A 81 6.89 1.54 -16.93
C MET A 81 5.99 1.09 -18.10
N ILE A 82 4.73 1.53 -18.11
CA ILE A 82 3.80 1.29 -19.23
C ILE A 82 4.36 1.90 -20.52
N GLY A 83 5.00 3.08 -20.46
CA GLY A 83 5.68 3.66 -21.59
C GLY A 83 6.77 2.74 -22.17
N VAL A 84 7.60 2.14 -21.32
CA VAL A 84 8.60 1.14 -21.73
C VAL A 84 7.94 -0.10 -22.34
N PHE A 85 6.82 -0.54 -21.76
CA PHE A 85 6.06 -1.67 -22.29
C PHE A 85 5.52 -1.38 -23.69
N ALA A 86 4.89 -0.23 -23.89
CA ALA A 86 4.34 0.18 -25.20
C ALA A 86 5.41 0.33 -26.29
N GLU A 87 6.63 0.76 -25.93
CA GLU A 87 7.76 0.82 -26.86
C GLU A 87 8.26 -0.57 -27.29
N LYS A 88 8.30 -1.53 -26.33
CA LYS A 88 8.78 -2.90 -26.60
C LYS A 88 7.72 -3.78 -27.26
N TYR A 89 6.45 -3.57 -26.94
CA TYR A 89 5.31 -4.39 -27.38
C TYR A 89 4.18 -3.51 -27.95
N PRO A 90 4.41 -2.79 -29.05
CA PRO A 90 3.46 -1.80 -29.58
C PRO A 90 2.13 -2.39 -30.07
N ASP A 91 2.05 -3.71 -30.25
CA ASP A 91 0.85 -4.41 -30.70
C ASP A 91 0.03 -4.96 -29.52
N ILE A 92 0.43 -4.70 -28.27
CA ILE A 92 -0.28 -5.14 -27.06
C ILE A 92 -0.82 -3.92 -26.33
N GLU A 93 -2.14 -3.82 -26.22
CA GLU A 93 -2.81 -2.79 -25.43
C GLU A 93 -2.62 -3.06 -23.94
N PHE A 94 -2.22 -2.04 -23.16
CA PHE A 94 -2.12 -2.14 -21.71
C PHE A 94 -3.39 -1.61 -21.05
N VAL A 95 -4.11 -2.46 -20.34
CA VAL A 95 -5.30 -2.10 -19.57
C VAL A 95 -4.92 -1.95 -18.10
N ASN A 96 -4.88 -0.69 -17.63
CA ASN A 96 -4.61 -0.38 -16.23
C ASN A 96 -5.89 -0.54 -15.39
N ALA A 97 -6.04 -1.67 -14.69
CA ALA A 97 -7.18 -1.99 -13.84
C ALA A 97 -6.93 -1.62 -12.35
N ALA A 98 -6.28 -0.49 -12.08
CA ALA A 98 -5.92 -0.09 -10.73
C ALA A 98 -7.12 0.29 -9.86
N VAL A 99 -7.11 -0.13 -8.57
CA VAL A 99 -8.15 0.16 -7.56
C VAL A 99 -7.55 0.89 -6.37
N ALA A 100 -8.02 2.11 -6.10
CA ALA A 100 -7.49 2.99 -5.07
C ALA A 100 -7.78 2.52 -3.63
N GLY A 101 -6.84 2.85 -2.72
CA GLY A 101 -7.05 2.95 -1.28
C GLY A 101 -6.50 1.81 -0.44
N GLY A 102 -6.14 2.18 0.81
CA GLY A 102 -5.79 1.27 1.90
C GLY A 102 -4.51 0.46 1.69
N ALA A 103 -3.47 0.99 1.04
CA ALA A 103 -2.26 0.24 0.68
C ALA A 103 -2.59 -1.13 0.05
N GLY A 104 -3.50 -1.12 -0.94
CA GLY A 104 -3.95 -2.32 -1.63
C GLY A 104 -5.09 -3.11 -0.95
N THR A 105 -5.56 -2.73 0.24
CA THR A 105 -6.65 -3.46 0.92
C THR A 105 -7.91 -3.51 0.06
N ASN A 106 -8.32 -2.40 -0.55
CA ASN A 106 -9.48 -2.35 -1.44
C ASN A 106 -9.24 -3.18 -2.71
N ALA A 107 -8.06 -3.05 -3.32
CA ALA A 107 -7.69 -3.81 -4.51
C ALA A 107 -7.71 -5.32 -4.24
N ARG A 108 -7.12 -5.79 -3.13
CA ARG A 108 -7.14 -7.21 -2.75
C ARG A 108 -8.55 -7.74 -2.51
N ALA A 109 -9.45 -6.94 -1.94
CA ALA A 109 -10.86 -7.34 -1.76
C ALA A 109 -11.59 -7.51 -3.11
N VAL A 110 -11.37 -6.61 -4.06
CA VAL A 110 -11.90 -6.72 -5.43
C VAL A 110 -11.29 -7.91 -6.15
N LEU A 111 -9.96 -8.07 -6.09
CA LEU A 111 -9.24 -9.20 -6.68
C LEU A 111 -9.75 -10.55 -6.14
N ALA A 112 -9.94 -10.68 -4.83
CA ALA A 112 -10.48 -11.90 -4.23
C ALA A 112 -11.86 -12.25 -4.77
N THR A 113 -12.71 -11.24 -5.03
CA THR A 113 -14.04 -11.43 -5.64
C THR A 113 -13.92 -11.91 -7.09
N ARG A 114 -13.04 -11.31 -7.88
CA ARG A 114 -12.76 -11.71 -9.27
C ARG A 114 -12.22 -13.14 -9.34
N LEU A 115 -11.23 -13.48 -8.50
CA LEU A 115 -10.67 -14.84 -8.45
C LEU A 115 -11.71 -15.91 -8.07
N GLN A 116 -12.65 -15.59 -7.15
CA GLN A 116 -13.78 -16.49 -6.82
C GLN A 116 -14.76 -16.67 -8.00
N ALA A 117 -14.88 -15.66 -8.85
CA ALA A 117 -15.71 -15.72 -10.05
C ALA A 117 -15.02 -16.40 -11.24
N ASN A 118 -13.75 -16.83 -11.11
CA ASN A 118 -12.87 -17.27 -12.20
C ASN A 118 -12.65 -16.17 -13.26
N ASP A 119 -12.60 -14.92 -12.85
CA ASP A 119 -12.36 -13.72 -13.63
C ASP A 119 -11.01 -13.11 -13.20
N ALA A 120 -9.93 -13.85 -13.36
CA ALA A 120 -8.59 -13.38 -13.01
C ALA A 120 -8.11 -12.33 -14.04
N PRO A 121 -7.46 -11.23 -13.61
CA PRO A 121 -6.71 -10.38 -14.55
C PRO A 121 -5.49 -11.14 -15.10
N ASP A 122 -4.83 -10.57 -16.10
CA ASP A 122 -3.62 -11.20 -16.69
C ASP A 122 -2.42 -11.15 -15.76
N SER A 123 -2.33 -10.12 -14.95
CA SER A 123 -1.34 -9.99 -13.89
C SER A 123 -1.87 -9.10 -12.77
N TRP A 124 -1.37 -9.27 -11.55
CA TRP A 124 -1.66 -8.35 -10.46
C TRP A 124 -0.45 -8.06 -9.60
N GLN A 125 -0.47 -6.88 -8.98
CA GLN A 125 0.49 -6.48 -7.96
C GLN A 125 0.23 -7.22 -6.65
N GLY A 126 1.30 -7.68 -6.00
CA GLY A 126 1.30 -8.26 -4.66
C GLY A 126 2.64 -8.02 -3.98
N HIS A 127 2.66 -8.08 -2.65
CA HIS A 127 3.91 -7.96 -1.92
C HIS A 127 4.63 -9.31 -1.81
N ALA A 128 5.95 -9.29 -1.96
CA ALA A 128 6.80 -10.43 -1.67
C ALA A 128 6.67 -10.86 -0.19
N GLY A 129 6.79 -12.15 0.10
CA GLY A 129 6.68 -12.72 1.44
C GLY A 129 5.36 -13.45 1.69
N GLN A 130 4.80 -13.36 2.89
CA GLN A 130 3.63 -14.14 3.30
C GLN A 130 2.34 -13.74 2.57
N GLU A 131 2.21 -12.52 2.09
CA GLU A 131 1.09 -12.12 1.23
C GLU A 131 1.10 -12.96 -0.06
N LEU A 132 2.23 -13.09 -0.72
CA LEU A 132 2.37 -13.91 -1.93
C LEU A 132 2.26 -15.40 -1.62
N ILE A 133 3.16 -15.90 -0.77
CA ILE A 133 3.35 -17.33 -0.53
C ILE A 133 2.21 -17.91 0.31
N GLY A 134 1.86 -17.23 1.41
CA GLY A 134 0.83 -17.70 2.36
C GLY A 134 -0.61 -17.52 1.86
N THR A 135 -0.82 -16.74 0.80
CA THR A 135 -2.16 -16.49 0.24
C THR A 135 -2.30 -17.10 -1.16
N TYR A 136 -1.67 -16.51 -2.16
CA TYR A 136 -1.92 -16.88 -3.57
C TYR A 136 -1.24 -18.20 -3.98
N VAL A 137 0.01 -18.43 -3.54
CA VAL A 137 0.71 -19.70 -3.82
C VAL A 137 0.05 -20.84 -3.03
N ALA A 138 -0.26 -20.63 -1.75
CA ALA A 138 -0.95 -21.61 -0.92
C ALA A 138 -2.34 -21.99 -1.48
N ALA A 139 -3.02 -21.05 -2.15
CA ALA A 139 -4.31 -21.26 -2.82
C ALA A 139 -4.18 -21.86 -4.24
N ASP A 140 -2.97 -22.17 -4.69
CA ASP A 140 -2.67 -22.75 -6.02
C ASP A 140 -3.14 -21.86 -7.20
N GLN A 141 -3.08 -20.52 -7.04
CA GLN A 141 -3.60 -19.55 -8.01
C GLN A 141 -2.56 -19.06 -9.02
N LEU A 142 -1.27 -19.34 -8.82
CA LEU A 142 -0.17 -18.79 -9.62
C LEU A 142 0.58 -19.85 -10.42
N GLU A 143 1.07 -19.45 -11.59
CA GLU A 143 2.06 -20.19 -12.36
C GLU A 143 3.48 -19.84 -11.90
N PRO A 144 4.42 -20.83 -11.87
CA PRO A 144 5.83 -20.53 -11.69
C PRO A 144 6.42 -19.73 -12.86
N VAL A 145 7.28 -18.76 -12.53
CA VAL A 145 7.94 -17.88 -13.51
C VAL A 145 9.46 -18.07 -13.56
N ASN A 146 9.97 -19.22 -13.13
CA ASN A 146 11.40 -19.57 -13.17
C ASN A 146 12.02 -19.32 -14.54
N PHE A 147 11.29 -19.64 -15.60
CA PHE A 147 11.75 -19.48 -16.98
C PHE A 147 12.12 -18.02 -17.30
N LEU A 148 11.40 -17.02 -16.74
CA LEU A 148 11.74 -15.60 -16.91
C LEU A 148 13.07 -15.27 -16.24
N PHE A 149 13.33 -15.82 -15.06
CA PHE A 149 14.59 -15.61 -14.34
C PHE A 149 15.77 -16.27 -15.07
N GLU A 150 15.57 -17.44 -15.64
CA GLU A 150 16.59 -18.17 -16.40
C GLU A 150 16.89 -17.50 -17.74
N GLU A 151 15.87 -17.12 -18.50
CA GLU A 151 16.00 -16.50 -19.83
C GLU A 151 16.63 -15.12 -19.78
N ASN A 152 16.36 -14.34 -18.70
CA ASN A 152 16.82 -12.96 -18.54
C ASN A 152 18.01 -12.81 -17.58
N GLY A 153 18.50 -13.89 -16.96
CA GLY A 153 19.63 -13.86 -16.04
C GLY A 153 19.35 -13.10 -14.73
N TRP A 154 18.09 -13.02 -14.30
CA TRP A 154 17.71 -12.19 -13.14
C TRP A 154 18.23 -12.69 -11.81
N LEU A 155 18.53 -13.99 -11.67
CA LEU A 155 19.15 -14.53 -10.47
C LEU A 155 20.55 -13.98 -10.20
N GLU A 156 21.23 -13.41 -11.21
CA GLU A 156 22.57 -12.81 -11.07
C GLU A 156 22.51 -11.36 -10.60
N VAL A 157 21.37 -10.69 -10.78
CA VAL A 157 21.20 -9.23 -10.53
C VAL A 157 20.20 -8.89 -9.46
N MET A 158 19.23 -9.77 -9.15
CA MET A 158 18.30 -9.57 -8.04
C MET A 158 18.95 -10.00 -6.71
N PRO A 159 18.69 -9.27 -5.61
CA PRO A 159 19.28 -9.59 -4.30
C PRO A 159 18.92 -11.01 -3.84
N GLU A 160 19.90 -11.77 -3.36
CA GLU A 160 19.70 -13.13 -2.85
C GLU A 160 18.67 -13.19 -1.71
N THR A 161 18.56 -12.12 -0.92
CA THR A 161 17.59 -11.99 0.19
C THR A 161 16.14 -11.90 -0.28
N LEU A 162 15.91 -11.49 -1.53
CA LEU A 162 14.57 -11.34 -2.11
C LEU A 162 14.02 -12.67 -2.64
N ILE A 163 14.88 -13.54 -3.19
CA ILE A 163 14.48 -14.78 -3.85
C ILE A 163 13.66 -15.72 -2.94
N PRO A 164 14.02 -15.95 -1.66
CA PRO A 164 13.21 -16.79 -0.76
C PRO A 164 11.80 -16.24 -0.51
N LEU A 165 11.62 -14.91 -0.59
CA LEU A 165 10.33 -14.25 -0.34
C LEU A 165 9.35 -14.36 -1.52
N ILE A 166 9.83 -14.75 -2.69
CA ILE A 166 9.03 -14.97 -3.89
C ILE A 166 9.01 -16.43 -4.35
N SER A 167 9.57 -17.34 -3.54
CA SER A 167 9.77 -18.75 -3.93
C SER A 167 9.17 -19.71 -2.92
N GLN A 168 8.66 -20.84 -3.43
CA GLN A 168 8.27 -22.00 -2.63
C GLN A 168 8.60 -23.30 -3.39
N ASP A 169 9.19 -24.27 -2.69
CA ASP A 169 9.53 -25.60 -3.23
C ASP A 169 10.37 -25.55 -4.52
N GLY A 170 11.25 -24.55 -4.64
CA GLY A 170 12.14 -24.33 -5.80
C GLY A 170 11.49 -23.62 -6.98
N ASN A 171 10.22 -23.22 -6.86
CA ASN A 171 9.51 -22.42 -7.86
C ASN A 171 9.46 -20.95 -7.45
N ILE A 172 9.67 -20.06 -8.41
CA ILE A 172 9.54 -18.61 -8.28
C ILE A 172 8.15 -18.21 -8.79
N TYR A 173 7.41 -17.37 -8.06
CA TYR A 173 6.00 -17.07 -8.35
C TYR A 173 5.69 -15.60 -8.64
N SER A 174 6.66 -14.71 -8.51
CA SER A 174 6.45 -13.29 -8.87
C SER A 174 7.73 -12.66 -9.38
N VAL A 175 7.58 -11.52 -10.05
CA VAL A 175 8.66 -10.68 -10.55
C VAL A 175 8.70 -9.40 -9.72
N PRO A 176 9.68 -9.22 -8.82
CA PRO A 176 9.85 -8.00 -8.04
C PRO A 176 10.19 -6.81 -8.93
N VAL A 177 9.62 -5.65 -8.62
CA VAL A 177 9.84 -4.41 -9.38
C VAL A 177 10.58 -3.34 -8.59
N ASN A 178 10.54 -3.44 -7.26
CA ASN A 178 11.16 -2.47 -6.35
C ASN A 178 11.58 -3.11 -5.02
N ILE A 179 12.26 -2.30 -4.23
CA ILE A 179 12.47 -2.47 -2.80
C ILE A 179 12.05 -1.16 -2.14
N HIS A 180 11.30 -1.25 -1.06
CA HIS A 180 10.86 -0.13 -0.24
C HIS A 180 11.40 -0.22 1.18
N ARG A 181 11.76 0.94 1.74
CA ARG A 181 12.03 1.13 3.17
C ARG A 181 10.78 1.63 3.87
N ALA A 182 10.26 0.87 4.82
CA ALA A 182 9.07 1.23 5.59
C ALA A 182 9.39 2.15 6.78
N ASN A 183 10.52 1.98 7.45
CA ASN A 183 10.87 2.68 8.68
C ASN A 183 11.53 4.05 8.46
N VAL A 184 10.88 4.92 7.67
CA VAL A 184 11.37 6.29 7.45
C VAL A 184 10.58 7.28 8.31
N LEU A 185 11.32 8.13 9.04
CA LEU A 185 10.79 9.31 9.70
C LEU A 185 10.98 10.51 8.77
N TRP A 186 9.90 10.93 8.14
CA TRP A 186 9.86 12.18 7.40
C TRP A 186 9.64 13.34 8.35
N TYR A 187 10.37 14.44 8.18
CA TYR A 187 10.24 15.60 9.05
C TYR A 187 10.32 16.93 8.28
N ASN A 188 9.76 17.98 8.87
CA ASN A 188 9.86 19.33 8.35
C ASN A 188 11.07 20.04 8.98
N PRO A 189 12.15 20.33 8.22
CA PRO A 189 13.37 20.94 8.76
C PRO A 189 13.12 22.34 9.35
N THR A 190 12.21 23.10 8.76
CA THR A 190 11.86 24.45 9.23
C THR A 190 11.17 24.40 10.58
N VAL A 191 10.17 23.51 10.73
CA VAL A 191 9.47 23.33 12.01
C VAL A 191 10.43 22.94 13.12
N LEU A 192 11.33 21.97 12.87
CA LEU A 192 12.32 21.56 13.86
C LEU A 192 13.26 22.71 14.25
N SER A 193 13.80 23.41 13.26
CA SER A 193 14.73 24.53 13.46
C SER A 193 14.09 25.68 14.25
N GLU A 194 12.85 26.08 13.91
CA GLU A 194 12.15 27.18 14.59
C GLU A 194 11.80 26.86 16.05
N ASN A 195 11.64 25.57 16.39
CA ASN A 195 11.37 25.11 17.74
C ASN A 195 12.60 24.64 18.50
N GLY A 196 13.80 24.71 17.89
CA GLY A 196 15.05 24.27 18.50
C GLY A 196 15.07 22.78 18.83
N VAL A 197 14.43 21.96 17.98
CA VAL A 197 14.35 20.51 18.11
C VAL A 197 15.32 19.87 17.13
N ASP A 198 16.17 19.00 17.63
CA ASP A 198 17.05 18.16 16.79
C ASP A 198 16.30 16.95 16.26
N VAL A 199 16.77 16.34 15.15
CA VAL A 199 16.22 15.10 14.62
C VAL A 199 16.48 13.98 15.63
N PRO A 200 15.44 13.33 16.18
CA PRO A 200 15.61 12.31 17.21
C PRO A 200 16.17 11.01 16.64
N THR A 201 17.02 10.32 17.41
CA THR A 201 17.66 9.05 17.04
C THR A 201 17.20 7.87 17.91
N SER A 202 16.57 8.15 19.04
CA SER A 202 16.00 7.15 19.96
C SER A 202 14.55 7.48 20.31
N LEU A 203 13.76 6.47 20.73
CA LEU A 203 12.38 6.68 21.18
C LEU A 203 12.30 7.72 22.31
N ALA A 204 13.25 7.72 23.23
CA ALA A 204 13.28 8.70 24.34
C ALA A 204 13.50 10.13 23.84
N GLU A 205 14.37 10.33 22.86
CA GLU A 205 14.57 11.63 22.22
C GLU A 205 13.33 12.04 21.40
N TRP A 206 12.69 11.10 20.70
CA TRP A 206 11.48 11.38 19.93
C TRP A 206 10.33 11.82 20.82
N PHE A 207 10.11 11.13 21.94
CA PHE A 207 9.13 11.59 22.93
C PHE A 207 9.45 12.99 23.46
N THR A 208 10.73 13.27 23.76
CA THR A 208 11.17 14.59 24.22
C THR A 208 10.91 15.67 23.17
N ALA A 209 11.20 15.38 21.90
CA ALA A 209 10.95 16.26 20.77
C ALA A 209 9.45 16.57 20.62
N MET A 210 8.61 15.52 20.64
CA MET A 210 7.14 15.68 20.52
C MET A 210 6.54 16.44 21.72
N ASP A 211 7.00 16.16 22.95
CA ASP A 211 6.59 16.90 24.14
C ASP A 211 6.96 18.41 24.04
N ALA A 212 8.15 18.72 23.50
CA ALA A 212 8.60 20.10 23.30
C ALA A 212 7.76 20.82 22.24
N LEU A 213 7.42 20.15 21.13
CA LEU A 213 6.57 20.69 20.08
C LEU A 213 5.14 20.95 20.57
N GLN A 214 4.57 20.03 21.37
CA GLN A 214 3.27 20.24 22.00
C GLN A 214 3.30 21.44 22.98
N ALA A 215 4.37 21.56 23.76
CA ALA A 215 4.54 22.72 24.67
C ALA A 215 4.69 24.04 23.90
N ALA A 216 5.20 24.02 22.66
CA ALA A 216 5.28 25.17 21.76
C ALA A 216 3.94 25.48 21.05
N GLY A 217 2.91 24.66 21.21
CA GLY A 217 1.56 24.87 20.68
C GLY A 217 1.20 24.05 19.44
N MET A 218 2.03 23.05 19.07
CA MET A 218 1.71 22.10 18.03
C MET A 218 0.92 20.93 18.63
N ASP A 219 -0.40 20.90 18.50
CA ASP A 219 -1.27 19.91 19.15
C ASP A 219 -0.93 18.47 18.73
N ALA A 220 -0.58 18.25 17.46
CA ALA A 220 -0.28 16.96 16.89
C ALA A 220 1.06 16.97 16.12
N PRO A 221 2.19 16.81 16.82
CA PRO A 221 3.51 16.83 16.16
C PRO A 221 3.79 15.64 15.23
N LEU A 222 3.02 14.56 15.31
CA LEU A 222 3.12 13.38 14.45
C LEU A 222 1.88 13.25 13.58
N ALA A 223 2.06 13.34 12.26
CA ALA A 223 0.99 13.10 11.30
C ALA A 223 0.76 11.60 11.10
N MET A 224 -0.50 11.19 11.05
CA MET A 224 -0.95 9.83 10.76
C MET A 224 -2.22 9.88 9.90
N GLY A 225 -2.42 8.91 9.02
CA GLY A 225 -3.61 8.74 8.19
C GLY A 225 -4.48 7.57 8.63
N GLU A 226 -5.20 7.00 7.68
CA GLU A 226 -6.13 5.88 7.84
C GLU A 226 -5.53 4.63 8.50
N GLN A 227 -6.36 3.65 8.82
CA GLN A 227 -6.03 2.50 9.68
C GLN A 227 -4.73 1.76 9.35
N TRP A 228 -4.40 1.56 8.06
CA TRP A 228 -3.17 0.85 7.70
C TRP A 228 -1.91 1.62 8.11
N THR A 229 -1.95 2.98 8.13
CA THR A 229 -0.81 3.80 8.59
C THR A 229 -0.60 3.65 10.10
N ALA A 230 -1.66 3.38 10.87
CA ALA A 230 -1.54 3.07 12.29
C ALA A 230 -0.85 1.70 12.50
N LEU A 231 -1.14 0.70 11.66
CA LEU A 231 -0.45 -0.59 11.69
C LEU A 231 1.02 -0.44 11.25
N HIS A 232 1.30 0.42 10.28
CA HIS A 232 2.65 0.76 9.84
C HIS A 232 3.46 1.42 10.96
N LEU A 233 2.88 2.39 11.65
CA LEU A 233 3.49 3.01 12.84
C LEU A 233 3.70 1.98 13.96
N PHE A 234 2.73 1.08 14.19
CA PHE A 234 2.82 0.02 15.19
C PHE A 234 4.01 -0.91 14.94
N GLU A 235 4.16 -1.46 13.74
CA GLU A 235 5.27 -2.36 13.41
C GLU A 235 6.63 -1.70 13.59
N THR A 236 6.74 -0.41 13.20
CA THR A 236 7.99 0.34 13.30
C THR A 236 8.35 0.64 14.76
N VAL A 237 7.36 0.97 15.61
CA VAL A 237 7.58 1.16 17.06
C VAL A 237 7.93 -0.17 17.73
N LEU A 238 7.33 -1.29 17.32
CA LEU A 238 7.74 -2.61 17.81
C LEU A 238 9.20 -2.90 17.49
N LEU A 239 9.62 -2.66 16.24
CA LEU A 239 11.02 -2.83 15.84
C LEU A 239 11.95 -1.94 16.65
N ALA A 240 11.59 -0.66 16.85
CA ALA A 240 12.35 0.29 17.62
C ALA A 240 12.52 -0.11 19.11
N SER A 241 11.46 -0.66 19.71
CA SER A 241 11.44 -1.01 21.13
C SER A 241 12.07 -2.37 21.42
N LEU A 242 11.87 -3.34 20.53
CA LEU A 242 12.30 -4.73 20.73
C LEU A 242 13.67 -5.05 20.11
N GLY A 243 14.04 -4.30 19.09
CA GLY A 243 15.14 -4.64 18.19
C GLY A 243 14.77 -5.77 17.22
N PRO A 244 15.63 -6.00 16.20
CA PRO A 244 15.28 -6.86 15.08
C PRO A 244 15.09 -8.33 15.45
N ASP A 245 15.91 -8.91 16.34
CA ASP A 245 15.80 -10.32 16.71
C ASP A 245 14.45 -10.64 17.40
N ALA A 246 14.05 -9.81 18.38
CA ALA A 246 12.81 -10.04 19.11
C ALA A 246 11.58 -9.67 18.25
N TYR A 247 11.70 -8.69 17.36
CA TYR A 247 10.68 -8.37 16.38
C TYR A 247 10.41 -9.55 15.43
N GLU A 248 11.44 -10.12 14.81
CA GLU A 248 11.29 -11.25 13.89
C GLU A 248 10.73 -12.49 14.60
N ALA A 249 11.15 -12.74 15.83
CA ALA A 249 10.65 -13.86 16.63
C ALA A 249 9.14 -13.84 16.88
N LEU A 250 8.50 -12.65 16.86
CA LEU A 250 7.05 -12.53 17.00
C LEU A 250 6.29 -13.17 15.83
N TRP A 251 6.91 -13.19 14.65
CA TRP A 251 6.27 -13.62 13.39
C TRP A 251 6.58 -15.07 13.04
N ASP A 252 7.73 -15.59 13.43
CA ASP A 252 8.14 -16.98 13.20
C ASP A 252 7.59 -17.96 14.24
N GLY A 253 6.91 -17.43 15.28
CA GLY A 253 6.28 -18.20 16.35
C GLY A 253 7.23 -18.61 17.48
N SER A 254 8.48 -18.14 17.48
CA SER A 254 9.46 -18.37 18.56
C SER A 254 9.39 -17.34 19.69
N GLY A 255 8.77 -16.16 19.43
CA GLY A 255 8.63 -15.07 20.39
C GLY A 255 7.41 -15.22 21.30
N ASP A 256 7.51 -14.59 22.48
CA ASP A 256 6.44 -14.56 23.48
C ASP A 256 5.72 -13.19 23.45
N TRP A 257 4.53 -13.14 22.87
CA TRP A 257 3.67 -11.96 22.86
C TRP A 257 3.23 -11.49 24.26
N GLY A 258 3.31 -12.38 25.27
CA GLY A 258 3.01 -12.08 26.68
C GLY A 258 4.20 -11.56 27.48
N SER A 259 5.36 -11.37 26.87
CA SER A 259 6.58 -10.93 27.55
C SER A 259 6.49 -9.50 28.09
N ALA A 260 7.34 -9.17 29.05
CA ALA A 260 7.43 -7.83 29.61
C ALA A 260 7.96 -6.82 28.57
N GLU A 261 8.83 -7.26 27.69
CA GLU A 261 9.42 -6.48 26.59
C GLU A 261 8.35 -6.08 25.57
N VAL A 262 7.51 -7.02 25.14
CA VAL A 262 6.37 -6.73 24.26
C VAL A 262 5.36 -5.80 24.95
N THR A 263 5.08 -6.01 26.24
CA THR A 263 4.24 -5.09 27.02
C THR A 263 4.81 -3.68 27.04
N ALA A 264 6.14 -3.52 27.19
CA ALA A 264 6.78 -2.22 27.15
C ALA A 264 6.66 -1.57 25.75
N ALA A 265 6.90 -2.33 24.67
CA ALA A 265 6.74 -1.86 23.29
C ALA A 265 5.31 -1.41 22.98
N LEU A 266 4.29 -2.14 23.48
CA LEU A 266 2.89 -1.72 23.38
C LEU A 266 2.59 -0.42 24.13
N ASN A 267 3.23 -0.19 25.28
CA ASN A 267 3.11 1.06 26.03
C ASN A 267 3.80 2.22 25.28
N ASP A 268 4.95 1.97 24.62
CA ASP A 268 5.62 2.96 23.77
C ASP A 268 4.71 3.33 22.60
N TYR A 269 4.11 2.36 21.93
CA TYR A 269 3.14 2.62 20.87
C TYR A 269 1.92 3.42 21.36
N ALA A 270 1.33 3.04 22.51
CA ALA A 270 0.24 3.77 23.12
C ALA A 270 0.63 5.23 23.43
N LYS A 271 1.88 5.47 23.85
CA LYS A 271 2.40 6.80 24.06
C LYS A 271 2.56 7.57 22.75
N VAL A 272 3.12 6.96 21.70
CA VAL A 272 3.25 7.58 20.37
C VAL A 272 1.90 8.06 19.85
N LEU A 273 0.84 7.26 20.04
CA LEU A 273 -0.53 7.63 19.61
C LEU A 273 -1.09 8.90 20.32
N THR A 274 -0.51 9.32 21.42
CA THR A 274 -0.94 10.59 22.08
C THR A 274 -0.46 11.84 21.35
N TYR A 275 0.41 11.70 20.37
CA TYR A 275 0.98 12.81 19.59
C TYR A 275 0.38 12.94 18.18
N VAL A 276 -0.51 12.02 17.78
CA VAL A 276 -1.09 12.01 16.42
C VAL A 276 -2.30 12.93 16.30
N ASN A 277 -2.56 13.38 15.09
CA ASN A 277 -3.74 14.18 14.73
C ASN A 277 -5.04 13.40 14.98
N SER A 278 -6.05 14.08 15.50
CA SER A 278 -7.32 13.47 15.91
C SER A 278 -8.22 13.03 14.76
N ASP A 279 -8.00 13.54 13.57
CA ASP A 279 -8.71 13.23 12.32
C ASP A 279 -8.04 12.17 11.45
N ALA A 280 -7.00 11.50 11.96
CA ALA A 280 -6.19 10.52 11.22
C ALA A 280 -7.03 9.50 10.43
N SER A 281 -8.12 8.99 11.01
CA SER A 281 -8.97 8.00 10.33
C SER A 281 -9.72 8.50 9.08
N ALA A 282 -9.73 9.82 8.87
CA ALA A 282 -10.37 10.46 7.72
C ALA A 282 -9.37 10.91 6.64
N LEU A 283 -8.07 10.79 6.90
CA LEU A 283 -6.99 11.22 6.02
C LEU A 283 -6.40 10.03 5.26
N THR A 284 -6.09 10.24 4.00
CA THR A 284 -5.20 9.33 3.26
C THR A 284 -3.76 9.46 3.79
N TRP A 285 -2.86 8.57 3.40
CA TRP A 285 -1.45 8.71 3.73
C TRP A 285 -0.82 9.96 3.10
N GLN A 286 -1.29 10.36 1.91
CA GLN A 286 -0.86 11.61 1.25
C GLN A 286 -1.31 12.83 2.05
N ASP A 287 -2.57 12.85 2.52
CA ASP A 287 -3.08 13.94 3.35
C ASP A 287 -2.28 14.06 4.66
N ALA A 288 -1.94 12.93 5.29
CA ALA A 288 -1.09 12.92 6.49
C ALA A 288 0.31 13.47 6.20
N SER A 289 0.93 13.05 5.10
CA SER A 289 2.23 13.57 4.65
C SER A 289 2.16 15.07 4.34
N GLN A 290 1.02 15.54 3.80
CA GLN A 290 0.78 16.96 3.52
C GLN A 290 0.76 17.82 4.80
N LEU A 291 0.37 17.28 5.97
CA LEU A 291 0.47 18.02 7.24
C LEU A 291 1.92 18.38 7.58
N VAL A 292 2.88 17.49 7.30
CA VAL A 292 4.33 17.76 7.47
C VAL A 292 4.79 18.84 6.49
N VAL A 293 4.37 18.73 5.25
CA VAL A 293 4.67 19.69 4.18
C VAL A 293 4.21 21.10 4.58
N ASN A 294 2.99 21.23 5.09
CA ASN A 294 2.42 22.50 5.51
C ASN A 294 3.04 23.05 6.80
N GLY A 295 3.77 22.24 7.58
CA GLY A 295 4.23 22.58 8.92
C GLY A 295 3.15 22.44 10.01
N ASP A 296 2.01 21.80 9.70
CA ASP A 296 0.94 21.51 10.66
C ASP A 296 1.33 20.35 11.58
N ALA A 297 2.25 19.47 11.14
CA ALA A 297 2.93 18.46 11.93
C ALA A 297 4.45 18.55 11.69
N ALA A 298 5.23 18.06 12.65
CA ALA A 298 6.69 18.03 12.54
C ALA A 298 7.19 16.74 11.87
N PHE A 299 6.50 15.63 12.11
CA PHE A 299 6.91 14.26 11.74
C PHE A 299 5.78 13.49 11.06
N ASN A 300 6.18 12.56 10.19
CA ASN A 300 5.32 11.50 9.66
C ASN A 300 6.16 10.21 9.52
N VAL A 301 5.66 9.08 10.02
CA VAL A 301 6.25 7.76 9.75
C VAL A 301 5.53 7.18 8.54
N MET A 302 6.27 7.05 7.45
CA MET A 302 5.74 6.56 6.17
C MET A 302 6.86 5.94 5.35
N GLY A 303 6.54 4.95 4.54
CA GLY A 303 7.53 4.36 3.64
C GLY A 303 8.05 5.35 2.60
N ASP A 304 9.08 4.94 1.91
CA ASP A 304 9.83 5.78 0.98
C ASP A 304 9.04 6.23 -0.27
N TRP A 305 7.87 5.62 -0.56
CA TRP A 305 6.92 6.15 -1.56
C TRP A 305 6.46 7.58 -1.27
N ALA A 306 6.57 8.05 -0.01
CA ALA A 306 6.28 9.43 0.33
C ALA A 306 7.27 10.41 -0.35
N GLU A 307 8.49 10.00 -0.64
CA GLU A 307 9.46 10.81 -1.38
C GLU A 307 8.98 11.13 -2.80
N GLY A 308 8.41 10.12 -3.49
CA GLY A 308 7.79 10.33 -4.81
C GLY A 308 6.67 11.36 -4.76
N TYR A 309 5.82 11.31 -3.72
CA TYR A 309 4.77 12.29 -3.49
C TYR A 309 5.33 13.68 -3.20
N PHE A 310 6.33 13.82 -2.34
CA PHE A 310 6.94 15.11 -2.02
C PHE A 310 7.53 15.80 -3.27
N ARG A 311 8.20 15.04 -4.13
CA ARG A 311 8.75 15.57 -5.39
C ARG A 311 7.65 16.00 -6.37
N GLU A 312 6.58 15.20 -6.50
CA GLU A 312 5.44 15.53 -7.36
C GLU A 312 4.81 16.88 -6.99
N ILE A 313 4.67 17.17 -5.68
CA ILE A 313 4.12 18.44 -5.21
C ILE A 313 5.15 19.57 -5.14
N GLY A 314 6.38 19.35 -5.63
CA GLY A 314 7.44 20.36 -5.73
C GLY A 314 8.19 20.64 -4.43
N PHE A 315 8.22 19.69 -3.49
CA PHE A 315 9.02 19.76 -2.27
C PHE A 315 10.42 19.22 -2.52
N GLU A 316 11.41 19.97 -2.05
CA GLU A 316 12.82 19.67 -2.27
C GLU A 316 13.46 19.04 -1.03
N PRO A 317 14.38 18.06 -1.20
CA PRO A 317 15.11 17.45 -0.11
C PRO A 317 15.87 18.49 0.73
N ASN A 318 16.01 18.24 2.04
CA ASN A 318 16.75 19.05 3.00
C ASN A 318 16.22 20.50 3.23
N THR A 319 15.31 20.97 2.42
CA THR A 319 14.67 22.30 2.55
C THR A 319 13.18 22.22 2.81
N GLY A 320 12.46 21.43 2.03
CA GLY A 320 11.04 21.16 2.20
C GLY A 320 10.79 20.00 3.16
N TYR A 321 11.53 18.91 2.98
CA TYR A 321 11.48 17.73 3.85
C TYR A 321 12.87 17.22 4.17
N GLY A 322 13.01 16.56 5.31
CA GLY A 322 14.16 15.74 5.68
C GLY A 322 13.73 14.33 6.01
N TRP A 323 14.69 13.43 6.13
CA TRP A 323 14.45 12.02 6.47
C TRP A 323 15.48 11.50 7.46
N ALA A 324 15.08 10.51 8.21
CA ALA A 324 15.94 9.71 9.09
C ALA A 324 15.33 8.30 9.21
N ALA A 325 16.09 7.36 9.76
CA ALA A 325 15.48 6.14 10.28
C ALA A 325 14.50 6.51 11.41
N VAL A 326 13.37 5.79 11.55
CA VAL A 326 12.50 5.98 12.72
C VAL A 326 13.34 5.77 13.99
N PRO A 327 13.22 6.66 15.00
CA PRO A 327 14.08 6.63 16.17
C PRO A 327 14.11 5.27 16.86
N GLY A 328 15.31 4.70 17.01
CA GLY A 328 15.55 3.36 17.55
C GLY A 328 15.62 2.25 16.50
N THR A 329 15.48 2.56 15.21
CA THR A 329 15.59 1.56 14.12
C THR A 329 16.83 1.73 13.24
N ASP A 330 17.76 2.62 13.62
CA ASP A 330 19.00 2.82 12.88
C ASP A 330 19.78 1.51 12.68
N GLY A 331 20.37 1.31 11.49
CA GLY A 331 21.01 0.05 11.10
C GLY A 331 20.04 -1.11 10.78
N ASN A 332 18.73 -0.84 10.72
CA ASN A 332 17.73 -1.80 10.27
C ASN A 332 16.93 -1.21 9.10
N PHE A 333 16.82 -1.98 8.03
CA PHE A 333 16.01 -1.66 6.86
C PHE A 333 14.70 -2.47 6.94
N GLN A 334 13.60 -1.82 7.34
CA GLN A 334 12.30 -2.47 7.37
C GLN A 334 11.75 -2.55 5.94
N PHE A 335 11.70 -3.75 5.43
CA PHE A 335 11.62 -4.07 4.02
C PHE A 335 10.22 -4.47 3.57
N LEU A 336 9.86 -4.04 2.38
CA LEU A 336 8.84 -4.65 1.53
C LEU A 336 9.26 -4.55 0.05
N SER A 337 8.62 -5.33 -0.80
CA SER A 337 8.83 -5.29 -2.25
C SER A 337 7.50 -5.54 -2.94
N ASP A 338 7.15 -4.68 -3.86
CA ASP A 338 6.07 -4.94 -4.81
C ASP A 338 6.55 -5.89 -5.90
N SER A 339 5.68 -6.77 -6.32
CA SER A 339 5.94 -7.73 -7.40
C SER A 339 4.69 -7.95 -8.24
N PHE A 340 4.87 -8.39 -9.48
CA PHE A 340 3.78 -8.82 -10.34
C PHE A 340 3.81 -10.34 -10.52
N VAL A 341 2.63 -10.93 -10.63
CA VAL A 341 2.43 -12.38 -10.70
C VAL A 341 1.88 -12.82 -12.05
N LEU A 342 2.06 -14.12 -12.39
CA LEU A 342 1.39 -14.79 -13.49
C LEU A 342 0.30 -15.72 -12.94
N PRO A 343 -0.99 -15.36 -13.11
CA PRO A 343 -2.09 -16.20 -12.66
C PRO A 343 -2.21 -17.49 -13.47
N LYS A 344 -2.65 -18.57 -12.83
CA LYS A 344 -3.13 -19.74 -13.54
C LYS A 344 -4.39 -19.36 -14.32
N GLY A 345 -4.35 -19.65 -15.63
CA GLY A 345 -5.46 -19.35 -16.53
C GLY A 345 -5.61 -17.86 -16.86
N ALA A 346 -4.50 -17.09 -16.83
CA ALA A 346 -4.48 -15.73 -17.35
C ALA A 346 -5.10 -15.68 -18.76
N PRO A 347 -6.10 -14.81 -19.01
CA PRO A 347 -6.76 -14.75 -20.32
C PRO A 347 -5.80 -14.48 -21.48
N HIS A 348 -4.81 -13.60 -21.26
CA HIS A 348 -3.81 -13.19 -22.24
C HIS A 348 -2.38 -13.55 -21.75
N ARG A 349 -2.15 -14.83 -21.49
CA ARG A 349 -0.93 -15.33 -20.85
C ARG A 349 0.37 -14.82 -21.49
N ASP A 350 0.47 -14.81 -22.83
CA ASP A 350 1.68 -14.36 -23.52
C ASP A 350 1.90 -12.84 -23.36
N ALA A 351 0.83 -12.05 -23.32
CA ALA A 351 0.88 -10.63 -23.02
C ALA A 351 1.26 -10.36 -21.55
N ALA A 352 0.76 -11.19 -20.62
CA ALA A 352 1.19 -11.15 -19.21
C ALA A 352 2.69 -11.45 -19.06
N ILE A 353 3.23 -12.42 -19.81
CA ILE A 353 4.67 -12.71 -19.84
C ILE A 353 5.47 -11.52 -20.39
N ALA A 354 4.97 -10.86 -21.44
CA ALA A 354 5.59 -9.66 -21.98
C ALA A 354 5.62 -8.52 -20.94
N TRP A 355 4.52 -8.32 -20.19
CA TRP A 355 4.48 -7.38 -19.07
C TRP A 355 5.50 -7.72 -17.98
N LEU A 356 5.50 -8.98 -17.52
CA LEU A 356 6.44 -9.44 -16.47
C LEU A 356 7.90 -9.30 -16.91
N THR A 357 8.18 -9.46 -18.23
CA THR A 357 9.51 -9.27 -18.80
C THR A 357 9.95 -7.80 -18.68
N VAL A 358 9.04 -6.84 -18.93
CA VAL A 358 9.31 -5.42 -18.73
C VAL A 358 9.47 -5.09 -17.26
N ALA A 359 8.58 -5.58 -16.41
CA ALA A 359 8.61 -5.35 -14.97
C ALA A 359 9.93 -5.81 -14.30
N GLY A 360 10.51 -6.92 -14.77
CA GLY A 360 11.82 -7.41 -14.30
C GLY A 360 13.02 -6.82 -15.03
N SER A 361 12.83 -6.09 -16.14
CA SER A 361 13.91 -5.51 -16.94
C SER A 361 14.55 -4.30 -16.27
N ILE A 362 15.81 -4.00 -16.67
CA ILE A 362 16.51 -2.81 -16.18
C ILE A 362 15.80 -1.53 -16.64
N GLU A 363 15.36 -1.48 -17.90
CA GLU A 363 14.68 -0.31 -18.45
C GLU A 363 13.33 -0.06 -17.77
N GLY A 364 12.57 -1.14 -17.46
CA GLY A 364 11.31 -1.01 -16.74
C GLY A 364 11.52 -0.50 -15.33
N GLN A 365 12.49 -1.03 -14.59
CA GLN A 365 12.77 -0.62 -13.21
C GLN A 365 13.43 0.75 -13.12
N ASP A 366 14.31 1.12 -14.04
CA ASP A 366 14.92 2.44 -14.10
C ASP A 366 13.94 3.54 -14.54
N ALA A 367 12.91 3.20 -15.30
CA ALA A 367 11.82 4.12 -15.61
C ALA A 367 10.87 4.31 -14.40
N PHE A 368 10.58 3.24 -13.67
CA PHE A 368 9.59 3.18 -12.60
C PHE A 368 10.10 3.77 -11.27
N ASN A 369 11.21 3.22 -10.76
CA ASN A 369 11.62 3.44 -9.36
C ASN A 369 12.00 4.90 -9.03
N PRO A 370 12.73 5.63 -9.89
CA PRO A 370 13.05 7.02 -9.60
C PRO A 370 11.83 7.93 -9.50
N VAL A 371 10.74 7.57 -10.19
CA VAL A 371 9.48 8.33 -10.19
C VAL A 371 8.58 7.92 -9.03
N LYS A 372 8.46 6.61 -8.78
CA LYS A 372 7.66 6.01 -7.71
C LYS A 372 8.13 6.43 -6.31
N GLY A 373 9.45 6.67 -6.13
CA GLY A 373 10.04 6.86 -4.81
C GLY A 373 10.42 5.53 -4.16
N SER A 374 11.05 4.62 -4.92
CA SER A 374 11.55 3.32 -4.45
C SER A 374 12.93 3.03 -5.02
N ILE A 375 13.62 2.04 -4.48
CA ILE A 375 14.86 1.54 -5.07
C ILE A 375 14.58 0.29 -5.91
N PRO A 376 15.40 0.02 -6.95
CA PRO A 376 15.17 -1.11 -7.84
C PRO A 376 15.40 -2.45 -7.13
N ALA A 377 14.66 -3.47 -7.54
CA ALA A 377 14.90 -4.87 -7.14
C ALA A 377 16.10 -5.49 -7.89
N ARG A 378 16.98 -4.67 -8.44
CA ARG A 378 18.14 -5.03 -9.26
C ARG A 378 19.39 -4.30 -8.77
N SER A 379 20.54 -4.99 -8.75
CA SER A 379 21.83 -4.44 -8.35
C SER A 379 22.57 -3.70 -9.48
N ASP A 380 22.12 -3.86 -10.74
CA ASP A 380 22.74 -3.31 -11.95
C ASP A 380 22.02 -2.05 -12.50
N ALA A 381 21.08 -1.49 -11.72
CA ALA A 381 20.36 -0.28 -12.07
C ALA A 381 21.26 0.96 -12.19
N ASP A 382 20.89 1.92 -13.03
CA ASP A 382 21.62 3.17 -13.22
C ASP A 382 21.40 4.13 -12.05
N ARG A 383 22.31 4.11 -11.07
CA ARG A 383 22.25 4.97 -9.88
C ARG A 383 22.18 6.47 -10.20
N SER A 384 22.58 6.90 -11.39
CA SER A 384 22.53 8.33 -11.79
C SER A 384 21.12 8.87 -11.98
N LEU A 385 20.11 7.99 -12.09
CA LEU A 385 18.70 8.34 -12.23
C LEU A 385 18.03 8.65 -10.89
N TYR A 386 18.66 8.30 -9.77
CA TYR A 386 18.05 8.33 -8.43
C TYR A 386 18.46 9.57 -7.64
N GLY A 387 17.50 10.18 -6.95
CA GLY A 387 17.69 11.36 -6.11
C GLY A 387 18.46 11.04 -4.80
N GLU A 388 18.76 12.10 -4.02
CA GLU A 388 19.58 12.02 -2.81
C GLU A 388 19.05 11.01 -1.79
N TYR A 389 17.75 11.05 -1.50
CA TYR A 389 17.12 10.09 -0.59
C TYR A 389 17.25 8.65 -1.10
N LEU A 390 16.90 8.40 -2.35
CA LEU A 390 16.92 7.05 -2.92
C LEU A 390 18.34 6.47 -2.99
N LEU A 391 19.35 7.31 -3.25
CA LEU A 391 20.75 6.90 -3.17
C LEU A 391 21.14 6.49 -1.75
N SER A 392 20.69 7.25 -0.74
CA SER A 392 20.92 6.86 0.67
C SER A 392 20.19 5.56 1.02
N ALA A 393 18.97 5.36 0.53
CA ALA A 393 18.22 4.11 0.73
C ALA A 393 18.91 2.90 0.07
N MET A 394 19.53 3.07 -1.11
CA MET A 394 20.36 2.02 -1.74
C MET A 394 21.60 1.67 -0.91
N ASP A 395 22.24 2.68 -0.31
CA ASP A 395 23.40 2.46 0.54
C ASP A 395 23.02 1.77 1.86
N ASP A 396 21.89 2.16 2.46
CA ASP A 396 21.31 1.52 3.65
C ASP A 396 20.87 0.07 3.35
N TRP A 397 20.24 -0.18 2.21
CA TRP A 397 19.87 -1.54 1.78
C TRP A 397 21.10 -2.47 1.69
N ALA A 398 22.23 -1.93 1.24
CA ALA A 398 23.46 -2.69 1.10
C ALA A 398 24.19 -2.95 2.44
N SER A 399 23.91 -2.18 3.50
CA SER A 399 24.65 -2.21 4.77
C SER A 399 23.82 -2.60 5.97
N ASP A 400 22.52 -2.28 5.99
CA ASP A 400 21.64 -2.50 7.13
C ASP A 400 21.13 -3.94 7.20
N ARG A 401 20.68 -4.33 8.40
CA ARG A 401 19.94 -5.57 8.57
C ARG A 401 18.55 -5.45 7.98
N VAL A 402 18.23 -6.31 7.03
CA VAL A 402 16.89 -6.37 6.40
C VAL A 402 15.92 -7.08 7.34
N VAL A 403 14.79 -6.41 7.65
CA VAL A 403 13.72 -6.91 8.53
C VAL A 403 12.38 -6.77 7.79
N GLY A 404 11.57 -7.81 7.71
CA GLY A 404 10.33 -7.79 6.93
C GLY A 404 9.21 -6.94 7.56
N SER A 405 8.47 -6.19 6.72
CA SER A 405 7.28 -5.44 7.14
C SER A 405 6.09 -6.38 7.42
N LEU A 406 5.39 -6.13 8.52
CA LEU A 406 4.11 -6.76 8.85
C LEU A 406 2.98 -6.19 7.98
N THR A 407 2.88 -4.87 7.93
CA THR A 407 1.80 -4.13 7.28
C THR A 407 1.67 -4.51 5.81
N HIS A 408 2.80 -4.73 5.15
CA HIS A 408 2.89 -5.06 3.74
C HIS A 408 3.05 -6.58 3.48
N GLY A 409 2.72 -7.42 4.46
CA GLY A 409 2.61 -8.85 4.26
C GLY A 409 3.90 -9.62 4.05
N VAL A 410 5.07 -9.05 4.39
CA VAL A 410 6.33 -9.79 4.27
C VAL A 410 6.42 -10.89 5.32
N VAL A 411 6.14 -10.56 6.59
CA VAL A 411 6.29 -11.50 7.73
C VAL A 411 5.01 -12.24 8.11
N ALA A 412 3.82 -11.71 7.77
CA ALA A 412 2.54 -12.33 8.06
C ALA A 412 1.54 -12.07 6.93
N ASN A 413 0.59 -12.98 6.74
CA ASN A 413 -0.49 -12.83 5.77
C ASN A 413 -1.63 -11.96 6.31
N ASP A 414 -2.62 -11.67 5.46
CA ASP A 414 -3.75 -10.78 5.78
C ASP A 414 -4.64 -11.30 6.94
N ALA A 415 -4.59 -12.60 7.27
CA ALA A 415 -5.36 -13.13 8.38
C ALA A 415 -4.86 -12.65 9.76
N PHE A 416 -3.62 -12.16 9.84
CA PHE A 416 -3.06 -11.58 11.06
C PHE A 416 -3.40 -10.07 11.19
N LYS A 417 -3.48 -9.36 10.09
CA LYS A 417 -3.76 -7.92 10.03
C LYS A 417 -5.22 -7.61 10.32
#